data_91871660d84f79894b9474295febcb59
#
_entry.id   91871660d84f79894b9474295febcb59
#
_cell.length_a   1.000
_cell.length_b   1.000
_cell.length_c   1.000
_cell.angle_alpha   90.00
_cell.angle_beta   90.00
_cell.angle_gamma   90.00
#
_symmetry.space_group_name_H-M   'P 1'
#
loop_
_entity.id
_entity.type
_entity.pdbx_description
1 polymer ?
#
loop_
_entity_poly.entity_id
_entity_poly.type
_entity_poly.pdbx_seq_one_letter_code
_entity_poly.pdbx_strand_id
1 'polypeptide(L)'
;MRTELSVKKVRGRFVHQVEEISGQDLLTCNQCGKCSAGCPVVAVMDILPSQVIRMAQLGMEEVLETNTIWICASCLTCSASCPKGVDLPRLMEALRQIALRKGVAKLDLTDLPDELLQELPQLAIIGGCRKYMK
;
A
#
# COMPACT_ATOMS: atom_id res chain seq x y z
N MET A 1 -12.22 -8.18 16.76
CA MET A 1 -11.07 -8.91 16.20
C MET A 1 -9.99 -9.01 17.27
N ARG A 2 -9.58 -10.21 17.65
CA ARG A 2 -8.51 -10.39 18.67
C ARG A 2 -7.19 -10.59 17.94
N THR A 3 -6.30 -9.62 18.02
CA THR A 3 -4.98 -9.69 17.38
C THR A 3 -3.97 -10.22 18.40
N GLU A 4 -3.34 -11.35 18.09
CA GLU A 4 -2.23 -11.88 18.90
C GLU A 4 -0.94 -11.18 18.52
N LEU A 5 -0.39 -10.41 19.46
CA LEU A 5 0.89 -9.72 19.29
C LEU A 5 2.04 -10.66 19.66
N SER A 6 2.99 -10.81 18.76
CA SER A 6 4.21 -11.58 18.98
C SER A 6 5.43 -10.74 18.62
N VAL A 7 6.42 -10.72 19.50
CA VAL A 7 7.71 -10.03 19.24
C VAL A 7 8.36 -10.57 17.97
N LYS A 8 8.20 -11.86 17.67
CA LYS A 8 8.73 -12.49 16.45
C LYS A 8 8.04 -11.96 15.18
N LYS A 9 6.76 -11.55 15.24
CA LYS A 9 6.04 -10.94 14.11
C LYS A 9 6.43 -9.47 13.93
N VAL A 10 6.43 -8.68 15.02
CA VAL A 10 6.75 -7.24 15.00
C VAL A 10 8.19 -6.95 14.54
N ARG A 11 9.12 -7.85 14.77
CA ARG A 11 10.50 -7.80 14.25
C ARG A 11 10.78 -8.92 13.24
N GLY A 12 9.74 -9.37 12.57
CA GLY A 12 9.82 -10.48 11.64
C GLY A 12 10.37 -10.09 10.27
N ARG A 13 10.63 -11.12 9.47
CA ARG A 13 11.14 -10.96 8.10
C ARG A 13 10.28 -10.03 7.23
N PHE A 14 8.96 -10.07 7.40
CA PHE A 14 8.04 -9.22 6.65
C PHE A 14 8.28 -7.72 6.93
N VAL A 15 8.39 -7.33 8.20
CA VAL A 15 8.65 -5.93 8.61
C VAL A 15 9.97 -5.45 8.00
N HIS A 16 11.05 -6.22 8.14
CA HIS A 16 12.35 -5.89 7.56
C HIS A 16 12.29 -5.76 6.03
N GLN A 17 11.57 -6.65 5.36
CA GLN A 17 11.40 -6.58 3.91
C GLN A 17 10.66 -5.31 3.47
N VAL A 18 9.62 -4.92 4.22
CA VAL A 18 8.88 -3.67 3.95
C VAL A 18 9.77 -2.45 4.18
N GLU A 19 10.54 -2.42 5.26
CA GLU A 19 11.47 -1.33 5.57
C GLU A 19 12.60 -1.22 4.54
N GLU A 20 13.16 -2.35 4.10
CA GLU A 20 14.21 -2.39 3.08
C GLU A 20 13.73 -1.85 1.73
N ILE A 21 12.54 -2.26 1.28
CA ILE A 21 12.00 -1.82 -0.02
C ILE A 21 11.51 -0.37 0.04
N SER A 22 10.84 0.02 1.13
CA SER A 22 10.30 1.39 1.28
C SER A 22 11.36 2.42 1.65
N GLY A 23 12.47 1.98 2.26
CA GLY A 23 13.46 2.87 2.86
C GLY A 23 12.93 3.65 4.07
N GLN A 24 11.86 3.15 4.73
CA GLN A 24 11.19 3.80 5.85
C GLN A 24 11.29 2.97 7.12
N ASP A 25 11.57 3.63 8.25
CA ASP A 25 11.44 3.01 9.56
C ASP A 25 9.96 3.06 9.99
N LEU A 26 9.31 1.90 10.01
CA LEU A 26 7.89 1.79 10.34
C LEU A 26 7.59 2.24 11.78
N LEU A 27 8.54 2.04 12.71
CA LEU A 27 8.34 2.36 14.12
C LEU A 27 8.36 3.88 14.40
N THR A 28 8.84 4.69 13.47
CA THR A 28 8.80 6.15 13.57
C THR A 28 7.35 6.69 13.61
N CYS A 29 6.38 5.97 13.04
CA CYS A 29 4.99 6.38 13.03
C CYS A 29 4.34 6.28 14.41
N ASN A 30 3.82 7.40 14.92
CA ASN A 30 3.12 7.49 16.21
C ASN A 30 1.59 7.36 16.10
N GLN A 31 1.06 6.93 14.96
CA GLN A 31 -0.37 6.68 14.75
C GLN A 31 -1.30 7.90 14.99
N CYS A 32 -0.85 9.10 14.63
CA CYS A 32 -1.61 10.34 14.87
C CYS A 32 -2.85 10.51 13.96
N GLY A 33 -3.01 9.70 12.89
CA GLY A 33 -4.17 9.69 12.01
C GLY A 33 -4.22 10.79 10.94
N LYS A 34 -3.28 11.74 10.88
CA LYS A 34 -3.28 12.84 9.90
C LYS A 34 -3.26 12.34 8.45
N CYS A 35 -2.56 11.24 8.17
CA CYS A 35 -2.52 10.63 6.84
C CYS A 35 -3.89 10.12 6.37
N SER A 36 -4.73 9.63 7.28
CA SER A 36 -6.09 9.19 6.97
C SER A 36 -7.04 10.38 6.81
N ALA A 37 -6.91 11.40 7.67
CA ALA A 37 -7.76 12.59 7.62
C ALA A 37 -7.55 13.41 6.33
N GLY A 38 -6.33 13.45 5.80
CA GLY A 38 -6.00 14.22 4.59
C GLY A 38 -6.06 13.40 3.28
N CYS A 39 -6.43 12.13 3.32
CA CYS A 39 -6.42 11.30 2.13
C CYS A 39 -7.63 11.56 1.22
N PRO A 40 -7.43 11.99 -0.05
CA PRO A 40 -8.55 12.33 -0.94
C PRO A 40 -9.37 11.12 -1.38
N VAL A 41 -8.81 9.91 -1.30
CA VAL A 41 -9.47 8.67 -1.73
C VAL A 41 -9.86 7.75 -0.56
N VAL A 42 -9.83 8.27 0.67
CA VAL A 42 -10.11 7.46 1.87
C VAL A 42 -11.51 6.83 1.87
N ALA A 43 -12.48 7.49 1.26
CA ALA A 43 -13.87 7.02 1.21
C ALA A 43 -14.07 5.69 0.46
N VAL A 44 -13.16 5.35 -0.46
CA VAL A 44 -13.21 4.12 -1.25
C VAL A 44 -12.20 3.06 -0.79
N MET A 45 -11.46 3.35 0.27
CA MET A 45 -10.51 2.42 0.90
C MET A 45 -11.22 1.47 1.86
N ASP A 46 -10.82 0.20 1.86
CA ASP A 46 -11.33 -0.82 2.78
C ASP A 46 -10.77 -0.69 4.20
N ILE A 47 -9.53 -0.22 4.32
CA ILE A 47 -8.89 0.17 5.58
C ILE A 47 -8.23 1.54 5.47
N LEU A 48 -8.13 2.25 6.59
CA LEU A 48 -7.54 3.59 6.60
C LEU A 48 -6.01 3.55 6.35
N PRO A 49 -5.43 4.59 5.73
CA PRO A 49 -3.98 4.71 5.56
C PRO A 49 -3.19 4.51 6.86
N SER A 50 -3.67 5.04 7.99
CA SER A 50 -3.05 4.82 9.31
C SER A 50 -3.13 3.36 9.79
N GLN A 51 -4.16 2.63 9.39
CA GLN A 51 -4.28 1.20 9.70
C GLN A 51 -3.31 0.36 8.89
N VAL A 52 -3.06 0.72 7.62
CA VAL A 52 -2.06 0.04 6.77
C VAL A 52 -0.69 0.06 7.45
N ILE A 53 -0.23 1.25 7.88
CA ILE A 53 1.08 1.34 8.55
C ILE A 53 1.07 0.62 9.89
N ARG A 54 -0.07 0.62 10.63
CA ARG A 54 -0.19 -0.12 11.88
C ARG A 54 -0.10 -1.63 11.67
N MET A 55 -0.78 -2.16 10.67
CA MET A 55 -0.69 -3.58 10.32
C MET A 55 0.73 -3.96 9.91
N ALA A 56 1.39 -3.12 9.11
CA ALA A 56 2.79 -3.32 8.74
C ALA A 56 3.72 -3.32 9.97
N GLN A 57 3.57 -2.39 10.92
CA GLN A 57 4.31 -2.36 12.19
C GLN A 57 4.14 -3.65 13.01
N LEU A 58 2.94 -4.23 12.99
CA LEU A 58 2.62 -5.45 13.72
C LEU A 58 3.05 -6.73 12.99
N GLY A 59 3.60 -6.61 11.78
CA GLY A 59 3.99 -7.75 10.96
C GLY A 59 2.81 -8.57 10.44
N MET A 60 1.66 -7.93 10.25
CA MET A 60 0.43 -8.55 9.74
C MET A 60 0.47 -8.58 8.23
N GLU A 61 0.74 -9.76 7.66
CA GLU A 61 0.84 -9.93 6.19
C GLU A 61 -0.51 -9.78 5.48
N GLU A 62 -1.62 -9.87 6.23
CA GLU A 62 -2.99 -9.67 5.73
C GLU A 62 -3.18 -8.27 5.11
N VAL A 63 -2.31 -7.31 5.42
CA VAL A 63 -2.29 -5.99 4.78
C VAL A 63 -2.08 -6.08 3.27
N LEU A 64 -1.43 -7.14 2.77
CA LEU A 64 -1.20 -7.36 1.33
C LEU A 64 -2.48 -7.71 0.56
N GLU A 65 -3.51 -8.20 1.25
CA GLU A 65 -4.80 -8.58 0.67
C GLU A 65 -5.77 -7.39 0.57
N THR A 66 -5.45 -6.28 1.24
CA THR A 66 -6.31 -5.10 1.27
C THR A 66 -6.31 -4.34 -0.06
N ASN A 67 -7.46 -3.73 -0.41
CA ASN A 67 -7.55 -2.90 -1.60
C ASN A 67 -6.88 -1.54 -1.42
N THR A 68 -6.77 -1.06 -0.19
CA THR A 68 -6.18 0.25 0.13
C THR A 68 -4.80 0.46 -0.49
N ILE A 69 -3.93 -0.56 -0.47
CA ILE A 69 -2.60 -0.46 -1.08
C ILE A 69 -2.66 -0.24 -2.60
N TRP A 70 -3.71 -0.71 -3.27
CA TRP A 70 -3.91 -0.57 -4.72
C TRP A 70 -4.63 0.73 -5.10
N ILE A 71 -5.58 1.18 -4.27
CA ILE A 71 -6.36 2.41 -4.47
C ILE A 71 -5.51 3.66 -4.25
N CYS A 72 -4.45 3.57 -3.44
CA CYS A 72 -3.58 4.70 -3.15
C CYS A 72 -3.07 5.37 -4.44
N ALA A 73 -3.47 6.64 -4.65
CA ALA A 73 -3.12 7.43 -5.84
C ALA A 73 -1.70 8.03 -5.78
N SER A 74 -0.95 7.78 -4.70
CA SER A 74 0.39 8.35 -4.47
C SER A 74 0.44 9.89 -4.59
N CYS A 75 -0.61 10.57 -4.12
CA CYS A 75 -0.76 12.03 -4.19
C CYS A 75 0.15 12.81 -3.23
N LEU A 76 0.91 12.14 -2.37
CA LEU A 76 1.89 12.68 -1.42
C LEU A 76 1.31 13.54 -0.28
N THR A 77 0.01 13.78 -0.23
CA THR A 77 -0.62 14.61 0.82
C THR A 77 -0.32 14.09 2.23
N CYS A 78 -0.35 12.77 2.42
CA CYS A 78 -0.04 12.15 3.71
C CYS A 78 1.43 12.30 4.10
N SER A 79 2.37 12.27 3.15
CA SER A 79 3.80 12.52 3.42
C SER A 79 4.04 13.97 3.82
N ALA A 80 3.44 14.92 3.10
CA ALA A 80 3.55 16.36 3.40
C ALA A 80 2.96 16.72 4.77
N SER A 81 1.91 16.02 5.21
CA SER A 81 1.22 16.27 6.48
C SER A 81 1.80 15.50 7.66
N CYS A 82 2.75 14.59 7.45
CA CYS A 82 3.26 13.72 8.49
C CYS A 82 4.23 14.43 9.42
N PRO A 83 3.94 14.58 10.75
CA PRO A 83 4.82 15.26 11.69
C PRO A 83 6.10 14.47 11.99
N LYS A 84 6.12 13.18 11.63
CA LYS A 84 7.26 12.27 11.82
C LYS A 84 8.05 12.01 10.54
N GLY A 85 7.66 12.64 9.41
CA GLY A 85 8.35 12.48 8.14
C GLY A 85 8.19 11.10 7.51
N VAL A 86 7.17 10.34 7.88
CA VAL A 86 6.92 9.02 7.28
C VAL A 86 6.32 9.20 5.89
N ASP A 87 6.95 8.59 4.89
CA ASP A 87 6.49 8.59 3.51
C ASP A 87 5.59 7.36 3.25
N LEU A 88 4.30 7.53 3.54
CA LEU A 88 3.31 6.47 3.39
C LEU A 88 3.13 5.97 1.94
N PRO A 89 3.17 6.81 0.89
CA PRO A 89 3.18 6.36 -0.50
C PRO A 89 4.29 5.36 -0.82
N ARG A 90 5.51 5.57 -0.32
CA ARG A 90 6.60 4.59 -0.48
C ARG A 90 6.31 3.28 0.22
N LEU A 91 5.69 3.35 1.41
CA LEU A 91 5.24 2.15 2.11
C LEU A 91 4.18 1.39 1.30
N MET A 92 3.18 2.09 0.75
CA MET A 92 2.15 1.49 -0.10
C MET A 92 2.77 0.81 -1.33
N GLU A 93 3.78 1.45 -1.95
CA GLU A 93 4.50 0.88 -3.09
C GLU A 93 5.28 -0.38 -2.71
N ALA A 94 5.97 -0.37 -1.57
CA ALA A 94 6.68 -1.55 -1.06
C ALA A 94 5.73 -2.73 -0.84
N LEU A 95 4.57 -2.48 -0.24
CA LEU A 95 3.55 -3.51 -0.03
C LEU A 95 3.02 -4.08 -1.35
N ARG A 96 2.75 -3.22 -2.36
CA ARG A 96 2.36 -3.67 -3.71
C ARG A 96 3.42 -4.56 -4.35
N GLN A 97 4.70 -4.15 -4.28
CA GLN A 97 5.80 -4.95 -4.82
C GLN A 97 5.90 -6.33 -4.14
N ILE A 98 5.71 -6.39 -2.82
CA ILE A 98 5.70 -7.66 -2.09
C ILE A 98 4.51 -8.52 -2.54
N ALA A 99 3.32 -7.93 -2.65
CA ALA A 99 2.11 -8.64 -3.09
C ALA A 99 2.28 -9.20 -4.51
N LEU A 100 2.79 -8.39 -5.46
CA LEU A 100 3.05 -8.83 -6.83
C LEU A 100 4.08 -9.97 -6.89
N ARG A 101 5.15 -9.89 -6.08
CA ARG A 101 6.16 -10.98 -5.99
C ARG A 101 5.56 -12.28 -5.43
N LYS A 102 4.53 -12.18 -4.58
CA LYS A 102 3.76 -13.34 -4.09
C LYS A 102 2.72 -13.84 -5.10
N GLY A 103 2.58 -13.19 -6.24
CA GLY A 103 1.66 -13.57 -7.31
C GLY A 103 0.25 -12.99 -7.19
N VAL A 104 0.03 -12.05 -6.28
CA VAL A 104 -1.25 -11.33 -6.16
C VAL A 104 -1.26 -10.21 -7.20
N ALA A 105 -1.79 -10.49 -8.39
CA ALA A 105 -2.09 -9.47 -9.40
C ALA A 105 -3.51 -8.93 -9.19
N LYS A 106 -3.71 -7.63 -9.40
CA LYS A 106 -5.04 -6.98 -9.28
C LYS A 106 -5.65 -6.63 -10.64
N LEU A 107 -4.88 -6.70 -11.69
CA LEU A 107 -5.32 -6.42 -13.05
C LEU A 107 -4.77 -7.50 -13.97
N ASP A 108 -5.65 -8.04 -14.83
CA ASP A 108 -5.27 -8.81 -16.00
C ASP A 108 -5.78 -8.06 -17.23
N LEU A 109 -4.92 -7.84 -18.23
CA LEU A 109 -5.30 -7.16 -19.46
C LEU A 109 -6.35 -7.95 -20.26
N THR A 110 -6.38 -9.27 -20.08
CA THR A 110 -7.37 -10.15 -20.74
C THR A 110 -8.77 -9.95 -20.21
N ASP A 111 -8.93 -9.41 -19.00
CA ASP A 111 -10.21 -9.14 -18.37
C ASP A 111 -10.80 -7.77 -18.77
N LEU A 112 -10.01 -6.94 -19.48
CA LEU A 112 -10.46 -5.62 -19.91
C LEU A 112 -11.18 -5.71 -21.27
N PRO A 113 -12.32 -5.00 -21.43
CA PRO A 113 -13.01 -4.92 -22.72
C PRO A 113 -12.11 -4.28 -23.78
N ASP A 114 -12.12 -4.83 -25.00
CA ASP A 114 -11.34 -4.31 -26.13
C ASP A 114 -11.65 -2.83 -26.43
N GLU A 115 -12.91 -2.42 -26.26
CA GLU A 115 -13.37 -1.04 -26.44
C GLU A 115 -12.63 -0.09 -25.48
N LEU A 116 -12.49 -0.48 -24.21
CA LEU A 116 -11.78 0.32 -23.23
C LEU A 116 -10.27 0.40 -23.53
N LEU A 117 -9.68 -0.70 -24.00
CA LEU A 117 -8.26 -0.74 -24.38
C LEU A 117 -7.95 0.17 -25.57
N GLN A 118 -8.90 0.34 -26.51
CA GLN A 118 -8.76 1.24 -27.66
C GLN A 118 -8.90 2.72 -27.28
N GLU A 119 -9.74 3.02 -26.28
CA GLU A 119 -9.98 4.39 -25.83
C GLU A 119 -8.91 4.92 -24.87
N LEU A 120 -8.26 4.02 -24.11
CA LEU A 120 -7.24 4.41 -23.13
C LEU A 120 -5.93 4.84 -23.79
N PRO A 121 -5.32 5.94 -23.35
CA PRO A 121 -3.97 6.30 -23.76
C PRO A 121 -2.98 5.17 -23.43
N GLN A 122 -2.06 4.86 -24.33
CA GLN A 122 -1.04 3.82 -24.12
C GLN A 122 -0.27 4.00 -22.81
N LEU A 123 0.02 5.24 -22.43
CA LEU A 123 0.71 5.55 -21.17
C LEU A 123 -0.10 5.12 -19.94
N ALA A 124 -1.42 5.26 -19.98
CA ALA A 124 -2.32 4.80 -18.90
C ALA A 124 -2.30 3.27 -18.78
N ILE A 125 -2.32 2.57 -19.91
CA ILE A 125 -2.23 1.10 -19.95
C ILE A 125 -0.89 0.64 -19.35
N ILE A 126 0.22 1.20 -19.82
CA ILE A 126 1.57 0.84 -19.33
C ILE A 126 1.71 1.16 -17.85
N GLY A 127 1.23 2.32 -17.39
CA GLY A 127 1.24 2.71 -15.98
C GLY A 127 0.41 1.76 -15.11
N GLY A 128 -0.76 1.37 -15.59
CA GLY A 128 -1.62 0.37 -14.94
C GLY A 128 -0.94 -1.00 -14.85
N CYS A 129 -0.36 -1.48 -15.95
CA CYS A 129 0.38 -2.74 -15.96
C CYS A 129 1.51 -2.75 -14.93
N ARG A 130 2.32 -1.69 -14.89
CA ARG A 130 3.42 -1.59 -13.91
C ARG A 130 2.97 -1.60 -12.46
N LYS A 131 1.77 -1.08 -12.18
CA LYS A 131 1.25 -0.95 -10.82
C LYS A 131 0.48 -2.19 -10.34
N TYR A 132 -0.25 -2.87 -11.23
CA TYR A 132 -1.28 -3.85 -10.86
C TYR A 132 -1.03 -5.27 -11.39
N MET A 133 -0.12 -5.43 -12.34
CA MET A 133 0.19 -6.73 -12.97
C MET A 133 1.45 -7.35 -12.37
N LYS A 134 1.52 -8.68 -12.51
CA LYS A 134 2.68 -9.49 -12.14
C LYS A 134 3.75 -9.46 -13.23
#